data_93bfe9e97b1062b32bb202bcc66df319
#
_entry.id   93bfe9e97b1062b32bb202bcc66df319
#
_cell.length_a   1.000
_cell.length_b   1.000
_cell.length_c   1.000
_cell.angle_alpha   90.00
_cell.angle_beta   90.00
_cell.angle_gamma   90.00
#
_symmetry.space_group_name_H-M   'P 1'
#
loop_
_entity.id
_entity.type
_entity.pdbx_description
1 polymer ?
#
loop_
_entity_poly.entity_id
_entity_poly.type
_entity_poly.pdbx_seq_one_letter_code
_entity_poly.pdbx_strand_id
1 'polypeptide(L)'
;MLDVAIIGCGVIGAAAAYELSHYPLQTAIFEAENDVADCTTKANSAILHAGYDPEPGTRMARLNVEGSALAKEICARLDVPYLQCGSLVLALSPEELPHLQKLYENGIANGVPGIRLLSAEETFAMEPNLAPTVVGALYAPSAAIVSPWEFALAMAEVAVRNGVELHRSCPVTRIEKTAGGWALTTPSGIVETRYIINAAGISAQAVHDMAAPHKFTIQPTRGEYYLLDKSEGSRVHHVIFQCPNENGKGVLVAPTVHGNLIVGPNADPVEGDDTACTAAGLAFVSAAARRSVPNIRFSESIRNFAGVRANVDTGDFVIGEAEGAPGFIDLAGMKSPGLSSAPA
;
A
#
# COMPACT_ATOMS: atom_id res chain seq x y z
N MET A 1 13.43 -24.65 17.44
CA MET A 1 14.06 -23.46 16.80
C MET A 1 13.46 -23.32 15.42
N LEU A 2 12.89 -22.18 15.11
CA LEU A 2 12.30 -21.89 13.80
C LEU A 2 13.41 -21.70 12.72
N ASP A 3 13.06 -21.92 11.46
CA ASP A 3 13.90 -21.47 10.36
C ASP A 3 13.70 -19.96 10.12
N VAL A 4 12.45 -19.48 10.10
CA VAL A 4 12.12 -18.08 9.87
C VAL A 4 11.07 -17.57 10.86
N ALA A 5 11.32 -16.42 11.47
CA ALA A 5 10.34 -15.65 12.23
C ALA A 5 9.99 -14.36 11.43
N ILE A 6 8.70 -14.15 11.14
CA ILE A 6 8.19 -12.96 10.47
C ILE A 6 7.57 -12.06 11.53
N ILE A 7 7.98 -10.80 11.62
CA ILE A 7 7.45 -9.81 12.55
C ILE A 7 6.48 -8.89 11.82
N GLY A 8 5.20 -8.99 12.17
CA GLY A 8 4.08 -8.30 11.56
C GLY A 8 3.33 -9.13 10.50
N CYS A 9 2.00 -9.08 10.53
CA CYS A 9 1.10 -9.75 9.59
C CYS A 9 0.19 -8.76 8.84
N GLY A 10 0.74 -7.61 8.46
CA GLY A 10 0.20 -6.77 7.39
C GLY A 10 0.40 -7.45 6.03
N VAL A 11 -0.01 -6.79 4.93
CA VAL A 11 0.08 -7.36 3.58
C VAL A 11 1.50 -7.83 3.21
N ILE A 12 2.53 -7.16 3.70
CA ILE A 12 3.94 -7.53 3.42
C ILE A 12 4.31 -8.81 4.14
N GLY A 13 4.05 -8.91 5.44
CA GLY A 13 4.33 -10.12 6.21
C GLY A 13 3.48 -11.31 5.78
N ALA A 14 2.22 -11.08 5.42
CA ALA A 14 1.33 -12.11 4.87
C ALA A 14 1.82 -12.63 3.52
N ALA A 15 2.31 -11.76 2.63
CA ALA A 15 2.88 -12.16 1.34
C ALA A 15 4.19 -12.95 1.53
N ALA A 16 5.08 -12.49 2.41
CA ALA A 16 6.30 -13.22 2.74
C ALA A 16 6.00 -14.61 3.31
N ALA A 17 5.02 -14.71 4.21
CA ALA A 17 4.60 -15.99 4.78
C ALA A 17 3.98 -16.92 3.71
N TYR A 18 3.15 -16.37 2.81
CA TYR A 18 2.55 -17.08 1.70
C TYR A 18 3.63 -17.71 0.82
N GLU A 19 4.63 -16.94 0.39
CA GLU A 19 5.73 -17.43 -0.43
C GLU A 19 6.57 -18.50 0.32
N LEU A 20 6.95 -18.22 1.57
CA LEU A 20 7.74 -19.18 2.37
C LEU A 20 6.98 -20.48 2.67
N SER A 21 5.64 -20.44 2.70
CA SER A 21 4.82 -21.63 2.94
C SER A 21 4.89 -22.69 1.82
N HIS A 22 5.45 -22.35 0.67
CA HIS A 22 5.71 -23.30 -0.42
C HIS A 22 6.99 -24.14 -0.22
N TYR A 23 7.77 -23.84 0.82
CA TYR A 23 9.03 -24.52 1.14
C TYR A 23 8.92 -25.28 2.46
N PRO A 24 9.71 -26.36 2.66
CA PRO A 24 9.69 -27.14 3.89
C PRO A 24 10.44 -26.42 5.03
N LEU A 25 10.00 -25.22 5.39
CA LEU A 25 10.56 -24.37 6.43
C LEU A 25 9.64 -24.32 7.65
N GLN A 26 10.22 -24.33 8.85
CA GLN A 26 9.49 -24.02 10.07
C GLN A 26 9.40 -22.51 10.23
N THR A 27 8.28 -21.95 9.82
CA THR A 27 8.03 -20.49 9.81
C THR A 27 6.95 -20.14 10.82
N ALA A 28 7.14 -19.04 11.54
CA ALA A 28 6.11 -18.44 12.40
C ALA A 28 5.98 -16.94 12.16
N ILE A 29 4.75 -16.42 12.29
CA ILE A 29 4.42 -15.01 12.24
C ILE A 29 4.09 -14.53 13.64
N PHE A 30 4.65 -13.39 14.05
CA PHE A 30 4.39 -12.71 15.30
C PHE A 30 3.71 -11.37 15.01
N GLU A 31 2.39 -11.32 15.23
CA GLU A 31 1.57 -10.12 15.03
C GLU A 31 1.25 -9.47 16.38
N ALA A 32 1.52 -8.18 16.47
CA ALA A 32 1.29 -7.42 17.70
C ALA A 32 -0.20 -7.22 18.02
N GLU A 33 -0.99 -7.03 16.96
CA GLU A 33 -2.42 -6.80 17.06
C GLU A 33 -3.21 -8.11 17.29
N ASN A 34 -4.50 -7.96 17.61
CA ASN A 34 -5.38 -9.10 17.85
C ASN A 34 -5.86 -9.79 16.57
N ASP A 35 -5.59 -9.19 15.41
CA ASP A 35 -5.90 -9.75 14.09
C ASP A 35 -4.85 -9.37 13.04
N VAL A 36 -4.87 -10.07 11.91
CA VAL A 36 -4.02 -9.79 10.76
C VAL A 36 -4.53 -8.56 9.99
N ALA A 37 -3.64 -7.88 9.28
CA ALA A 37 -3.98 -6.71 8.46
C ALA A 37 -4.61 -5.53 9.23
N ASP A 38 -4.51 -5.47 10.55
CA ASP A 38 -5.27 -4.55 11.40
C ASP A 38 -4.70 -3.13 11.52
N CYS A 39 -3.64 -2.81 10.78
CA CYS A 39 -3.05 -1.47 10.72
C CYS A 39 -3.22 -0.83 9.32
N THR A 40 -2.13 -0.38 8.71
CA THR A 40 -2.12 0.29 7.39
C THR A 40 -2.79 -0.53 6.28
N THR A 41 -2.73 -1.86 6.37
CA THR A 41 -3.29 -2.75 5.34
C THR A 41 -4.81 -2.62 5.20
N LYS A 42 -5.57 -2.47 6.29
CA LYS A 42 -7.04 -2.27 6.23
C LYS A 42 -7.43 -0.84 5.88
N ALA A 43 -6.53 0.13 5.97
CA ALA A 43 -6.83 1.56 5.93
C ALA A 43 -5.96 2.28 4.88
N ASN A 44 -6.22 1.99 3.61
CA ASN A 44 -5.55 2.58 2.45
C ASN A 44 -6.53 2.76 1.28
N SER A 45 -6.03 3.17 0.12
CA SER A 45 -6.84 3.45 -1.08
C SER A 45 -7.26 2.20 -1.86
N ALA A 46 -6.85 1.01 -1.45
CA ALA A 46 -7.18 -0.27 -2.11
C ALA A 46 -6.69 -0.39 -3.58
N ILE A 47 -5.66 0.35 -3.96
CA ILE A 47 -5.20 0.46 -5.34
C ILE A 47 -3.94 -0.39 -5.57
N LEU A 48 -3.98 -1.18 -6.62
CA LEU A 48 -2.81 -1.78 -7.24
C LEU A 48 -2.35 -0.84 -8.37
N HIS A 49 -1.30 -0.07 -8.08
CA HIS A 49 -0.78 0.96 -8.98
C HIS A 49 -0.10 0.35 -10.20
N ALA A 50 -0.21 1.02 -11.34
CA ALA A 50 0.38 0.54 -12.59
C ALA A 50 1.92 0.61 -12.62
N GLY A 51 2.55 1.57 -11.92
CA GLY A 51 4.01 1.69 -11.84
C GLY A 51 4.63 2.90 -12.52
N TYR A 52 3.84 3.89 -12.92
CA TYR A 52 4.35 5.11 -13.61
C TYR A 52 4.88 6.20 -12.66
N ASP A 53 4.50 6.17 -11.37
CA ASP A 53 4.84 7.21 -10.39
C ASP A 53 6.27 7.07 -9.82
N PRO A 54 6.78 5.88 -9.47
CA PRO A 54 8.13 5.74 -8.95
C PRO A 54 9.19 6.05 -10.01
N GLU A 55 10.30 6.67 -9.57
CA GLU A 55 11.43 6.97 -10.45
C GLU A 55 12.05 5.69 -11.01
N PRO A 56 12.36 5.66 -12.34
CA PRO A 56 12.96 4.51 -12.97
C PRO A 56 14.27 4.06 -12.31
N GLY A 57 14.48 2.75 -12.23
CA GLY A 57 15.65 2.14 -11.63
C GLY A 57 15.58 1.95 -10.11
N THR A 58 14.54 2.43 -9.43
CA THR A 58 14.30 2.18 -8.00
C THR A 58 13.71 0.79 -7.77
N ARG A 59 13.89 0.25 -6.56
CA ARG A 59 13.20 -0.98 -6.12
C ARG A 59 11.68 -0.81 -6.18
N MET A 60 11.21 0.35 -5.75
CA MET A 60 9.79 0.73 -5.76
C MET A 60 9.20 0.65 -7.18
N ALA A 61 9.91 1.13 -8.21
CA ALA A 61 9.46 1.05 -9.60
C ALA A 61 9.34 -0.41 -10.08
N ARG A 62 10.40 -1.20 -9.89
CA ARG A 62 10.44 -2.60 -10.30
C ARG A 62 9.37 -3.43 -9.60
N LEU A 63 9.36 -3.40 -8.26
CA LEU A 63 8.45 -4.22 -7.47
C LEU A 63 6.98 -3.81 -7.65
N ASN A 64 6.69 -2.54 -7.98
CA ASN A 64 5.33 -2.13 -8.28
C ASN A 64 4.79 -2.82 -9.55
N VAL A 65 5.54 -2.82 -10.63
CA VAL A 65 5.10 -3.43 -11.90
C VAL A 65 5.01 -4.95 -11.76
N GLU A 66 6.04 -5.59 -11.21
CA GLU A 66 6.07 -7.03 -10.96
C GLU A 66 4.94 -7.46 -10.01
N GLY A 67 4.81 -6.79 -8.88
CA GLY A 67 3.82 -7.13 -7.86
C GLY A 67 2.38 -6.91 -8.30
N SER A 68 2.10 -5.86 -9.10
CA SER A 68 0.76 -5.66 -9.67
C SER A 68 0.34 -6.80 -10.62
N ALA A 69 1.28 -7.33 -11.40
CA ALA A 69 1.01 -8.48 -12.26
C ALA A 69 0.75 -9.75 -11.43
N LEU A 70 1.61 -10.03 -10.43
CA LEU A 70 1.44 -11.15 -9.52
C LEU A 70 0.17 -11.06 -8.68
N ALA A 71 -0.21 -9.87 -8.22
CA ALA A 71 -1.43 -9.66 -7.45
C ALA A 71 -2.69 -10.10 -8.20
N LYS A 72 -2.76 -9.86 -9.51
CA LYS A 72 -3.86 -10.34 -10.35
C LYS A 72 -3.99 -11.86 -10.32
N GLU A 73 -2.88 -12.57 -10.43
CA GLU A 73 -2.85 -14.03 -10.41
C GLU A 73 -3.21 -14.59 -9.03
N ILE A 74 -2.65 -13.99 -7.97
CA ILE A 74 -2.91 -14.39 -6.58
C ILE A 74 -4.38 -14.14 -6.23
N CYS A 75 -4.93 -12.98 -6.58
CA CYS A 75 -6.34 -12.68 -6.34
C CYS A 75 -7.26 -13.70 -7.03
N ALA A 76 -6.96 -14.06 -8.28
CA ALA A 76 -7.72 -15.08 -9.00
C ALA A 76 -7.60 -16.47 -8.38
N ARG A 77 -6.42 -16.83 -7.87
CA ARG A 77 -6.15 -18.13 -7.22
C ARG A 77 -6.81 -18.25 -5.86
N LEU A 78 -6.85 -17.14 -5.10
CA LEU A 78 -7.33 -17.11 -3.71
C LEU A 78 -8.76 -16.56 -3.56
N ASP A 79 -9.47 -16.33 -4.68
CA ASP A 79 -10.83 -15.78 -4.71
C ASP A 79 -10.96 -14.42 -3.99
N VAL A 80 -9.93 -13.56 -4.14
CA VAL A 80 -9.93 -12.21 -3.58
C VAL A 80 -10.60 -11.25 -4.56
N PRO A 81 -11.54 -10.40 -4.10
CA PRO A 81 -12.17 -9.39 -4.96
C PRO A 81 -11.13 -8.46 -5.60
N TYR A 82 -11.11 -8.46 -6.95
CA TYR A 82 -10.17 -7.71 -7.79
C TYR A 82 -10.88 -7.15 -9.00
N LEU A 83 -10.59 -5.90 -9.36
CA LEU A 83 -11.12 -5.27 -10.56
C LEU A 83 -10.04 -4.45 -11.27
N GLN A 84 -9.65 -4.85 -12.47
CA GLN A 84 -8.76 -4.07 -13.32
C GLN A 84 -9.56 -2.96 -14.00
N CYS A 85 -9.71 -1.84 -13.33
CA CYS A 85 -10.47 -0.68 -13.82
C CYS A 85 -9.60 0.37 -14.52
N GLY A 86 -8.28 0.27 -14.44
CA GLY A 86 -7.38 1.31 -14.93
C GLY A 86 -7.35 2.55 -14.04
N SER A 87 -6.42 3.47 -14.35
CA SER A 87 -6.32 4.75 -13.66
C SER A 87 -6.09 5.91 -14.61
N LEU A 88 -6.57 7.09 -14.23
CA LEU A 88 -6.37 8.35 -14.92
C LEU A 88 -5.68 9.34 -13.98
N VAL A 89 -4.55 9.92 -14.38
CA VAL A 89 -3.98 11.11 -13.73
C VAL A 89 -4.44 12.32 -14.54
N LEU A 90 -5.23 13.19 -13.94
CA LEU A 90 -5.83 14.33 -14.63
C LEU A 90 -4.91 15.55 -14.59
N ALA A 91 -4.75 16.23 -15.72
CA ALA A 91 -4.32 17.63 -15.78
C ALA A 91 -5.54 18.53 -15.77
N LEU A 92 -5.60 19.46 -14.80
CA LEU A 92 -6.69 20.41 -14.62
C LEU A 92 -6.37 21.79 -15.24
N SER A 93 -5.15 21.95 -15.72
CA SER A 93 -4.70 23.14 -16.46
C SER A 93 -3.60 22.77 -17.46
N PRO A 94 -3.35 23.60 -18.49
CA PRO A 94 -2.28 23.38 -19.47
C PRO A 94 -0.87 23.28 -18.84
N GLU A 95 -0.65 23.96 -17.73
CA GLU A 95 0.63 23.97 -16.99
C GLU A 95 0.95 22.60 -16.35
N GLU A 96 -0.07 21.76 -16.14
CA GLU A 96 0.09 20.39 -15.61
C GLU A 96 0.44 19.35 -16.69
N LEU A 97 0.25 19.65 -17.98
CA LEU A 97 0.54 18.70 -19.09
C LEU A 97 1.99 18.21 -19.11
N PRO A 98 3.02 19.05 -18.87
CA PRO A 98 4.40 18.56 -18.79
C PRO A 98 4.63 17.51 -17.70
N HIS A 99 3.84 17.58 -16.60
CA HIS A 99 3.91 16.58 -15.56
C HIS A 99 3.34 15.23 -16.02
N LEU A 100 2.22 15.23 -16.75
CA LEU A 100 1.69 14.00 -17.38
C LEU A 100 2.71 13.38 -18.33
N GLN A 101 3.42 14.21 -19.12
CA GLN A 101 4.46 13.74 -20.03
C GLN A 101 5.59 13.05 -19.25
N LYS A 102 6.05 13.64 -18.13
CA LYS A 102 7.07 13.01 -17.28
C LYS A 102 6.60 11.66 -16.72
N LEU A 103 5.38 11.59 -16.20
CA LEU A 103 4.82 10.33 -15.69
C LEU A 103 4.67 9.27 -16.79
N TYR A 104 4.33 9.68 -18.03
CA TYR A 104 4.29 8.80 -19.18
C TYR A 104 5.67 8.22 -19.49
N GLU A 105 6.70 9.06 -19.53
CA GLU A 105 8.09 8.65 -19.75
C GLU A 105 8.60 7.69 -18.69
N ASN A 106 8.32 7.98 -17.40
CA ASN A 106 8.61 7.08 -16.29
C ASN A 106 7.89 5.74 -16.49
N GLY A 107 6.61 5.77 -16.85
CA GLY A 107 5.82 4.56 -17.07
C GLY A 107 6.36 3.69 -18.19
N ILE A 108 6.80 4.29 -19.30
CA ILE A 108 7.48 3.57 -20.40
C ILE A 108 8.79 2.96 -19.90
N ALA A 109 9.61 3.72 -19.18
CA ALA A 109 10.89 3.25 -18.63
C ALA A 109 10.72 2.13 -17.60
N ASN A 110 9.66 2.16 -16.82
CA ASN A 110 9.30 1.13 -15.82
C ASN A 110 8.60 -0.09 -16.42
N GLY A 111 8.24 -0.06 -17.72
CA GLY A 111 7.59 -1.17 -18.41
C GLY A 111 6.08 -1.27 -18.13
N VAL A 112 5.39 -0.16 -17.82
CA VAL A 112 3.93 -0.14 -17.58
C VAL A 112 3.20 -0.46 -18.89
N PRO A 113 2.41 -1.55 -18.95
CA PRO A 113 1.78 -1.97 -20.20
C PRO A 113 0.62 -1.04 -20.59
N GLY A 114 0.58 -0.66 -21.87
CA GLY A 114 -0.55 0.07 -22.47
C GLY A 114 -0.75 1.50 -21.96
N ILE A 115 0.22 2.07 -21.25
CA ILE A 115 0.18 3.47 -20.77
C ILE A 115 0.11 4.45 -21.95
N ARG A 116 -0.72 5.48 -21.86
CA ARG A 116 -0.88 6.48 -22.91
C ARG A 116 -1.39 7.82 -22.40
N LEU A 117 -1.06 8.88 -23.09
CA LEU A 117 -1.64 10.20 -22.89
C LEU A 117 -2.98 10.31 -23.63
N LEU A 118 -3.93 10.98 -23.03
CA LEU A 118 -5.27 11.23 -23.57
C LEU A 118 -5.51 12.72 -23.74
N SER A 119 -6.21 13.10 -24.79
CA SER A 119 -6.82 14.43 -24.92
C SER A 119 -7.96 14.61 -23.92
N ALA A 120 -8.43 15.85 -23.77
CA ALA A 120 -9.62 16.13 -22.96
C ALA A 120 -10.86 15.36 -23.49
N GLU A 121 -11.05 15.35 -24.82
CA GLU A 121 -12.18 14.65 -25.46
C GLU A 121 -12.17 13.14 -25.15
N GLU A 122 -11.02 12.46 -25.32
CA GLU A 122 -10.85 11.05 -24.98
C GLU A 122 -11.09 10.79 -23.49
N THR A 123 -10.60 11.71 -22.62
CA THR A 123 -10.76 11.61 -21.17
C THR A 123 -12.24 11.69 -20.77
N PHE A 124 -12.99 12.66 -21.33
CA PHE A 124 -14.43 12.80 -21.07
C PHE A 124 -15.26 11.67 -21.66
N ALA A 125 -14.83 11.08 -22.78
CA ALA A 125 -15.49 9.89 -23.33
C ALA A 125 -15.39 8.68 -22.39
N MET A 126 -14.29 8.56 -21.62
CA MET A 126 -14.10 7.51 -20.61
C MET A 126 -14.78 7.84 -19.28
N GLU A 127 -14.73 9.11 -18.84
CA GLU A 127 -15.24 9.58 -17.54
C GLU A 127 -16.05 10.87 -17.70
N PRO A 128 -17.35 10.76 -17.98
CA PRO A 128 -18.19 11.93 -18.28
C PRO A 128 -18.50 12.83 -17.06
N ASN A 129 -18.26 12.35 -15.84
CA ASN A 129 -18.52 13.07 -14.60
C ASN A 129 -17.35 13.94 -14.09
N LEU A 130 -16.28 14.06 -14.87
CA LEU A 130 -15.13 14.87 -14.51
C LEU A 130 -15.41 16.37 -14.59
N ALA A 131 -14.59 17.16 -13.89
CA ALA A 131 -14.66 18.62 -13.92
C ALA A 131 -14.37 19.16 -15.33
N PRO A 132 -15.08 20.20 -15.80
CA PRO A 132 -14.87 20.76 -17.15
C PRO A 132 -13.50 21.43 -17.35
N THR A 133 -12.73 21.59 -16.28
CA THR A 133 -11.34 22.11 -16.30
C THR A 133 -10.33 21.09 -16.75
N VAL A 134 -10.69 19.80 -16.92
CA VAL A 134 -9.75 18.76 -17.38
C VAL A 134 -9.32 19.04 -18.81
N VAL A 135 -8.00 19.12 -19.01
CA VAL A 135 -7.37 19.40 -20.31
C VAL A 135 -6.68 18.18 -20.93
N GLY A 136 -6.54 17.11 -20.18
CA GLY A 136 -5.95 15.84 -20.61
C GLY A 136 -5.71 14.90 -19.44
N ALA A 137 -5.30 13.67 -19.74
CA ALA A 137 -4.99 12.68 -18.73
C ALA A 137 -3.86 11.73 -19.15
N LEU A 138 -3.21 11.12 -18.16
CA LEU A 138 -2.41 9.92 -18.34
C LEU A 138 -3.27 8.71 -18.00
N TYR A 139 -3.47 7.80 -18.93
CA TYR A 139 -4.20 6.56 -18.73
C TYR A 139 -3.27 5.36 -18.57
N ALA A 140 -3.46 4.60 -17.49
CA ALA A 140 -2.75 3.35 -17.23
C ALA A 140 -3.76 2.21 -17.07
N PRO A 141 -3.99 1.39 -18.11
CA PRO A 141 -5.01 0.34 -18.12
C PRO A 141 -4.71 -0.83 -17.17
N SER A 142 -3.45 -1.01 -16.77
CA SER A 142 -3.04 -2.08 -15.87
C SER A 142 -3.32 -1.81 -14.40
N ALA A 143 -3.65 -0.57 -14.02
CA ALA A 143 -4.05 -0.27 -12.66
C ALA A 143 -5.34 -1.01 -12.27
N ALA A 144 -5.43 -1.41 -11.02
CA ALA A 144 -6.56 -2.18 -10.50
C ALA A 144 -6.93 -1.74 -9.08
N ILE A 145 -8.06 -2.21 -8.60
CA ILE A 145 -8.49 -2.12 -7.21
C ILE A 145 -8.69 -3.51 -6.64
N VAL A 146 -8.50 -3.66 -5.34
CA VAL A 146 -8.57 -4.93 -4.61
C VAL A 146 -9.20 -4.72 -3.24
N SER A 147 -9.68 -5.78 -2.60
CA SER A 147 -9.94 -5.74 -1.15
C SER A 147 -8.63 -5.94 -0.40
N PRO A 148 -8.02 -4.91 0.20
CA PRO A 148 -6.65 -5.01 0.71
C PRO A 148 -6.54 -5.91 1.94
N TRP A 149 -7.57 -5.94 2.80
CA TRP A 149 -7.60 -6.83 3.96
C TRP A 149 -7.86 -8.28 3.55
N GLU A 150 -8.79 -8.55 2.61
CA GLU A 150 -9.03 -9.90 2.09
C GLU A 150 -7.81 -10.43 1.37
N PHE A 151 -7.07 -9.58 0.67
CA PHE A 151 -5.82 -9.95 0.00
C PHE A 151 -4.75 -10.42 0.99
N ALA A 152 -4.52 -9.66 2.07
CA ALA A 152 -3.58 -10.04 3.11
C ALA A 152 -4.07 -11.28 3.89
N LEU A 153 -5.36 -11.32 4.25
CA LEU A 153 -5.98 -12.42 4.98
C LEU A 153 -5.89 -13.74 4.21
N ALA A 154 -6.24 -13.73 2.91
CA ALA A 154 -6.19 -14.93 2.07
C ALA A 154 -4.76 -15.51 1.97
N MET A 155 -3.74 -14.65 1.80
CA MET A 155 -2.35 -15.09 1.81
C MET A 155 -1.93 -15.67 3.17
N ALA A 156 -2.31 -15.02 4.28
CA ALA A 156 -2.02 -15.50 5.62
C ALA A 156 -2.72 -16.84 5.93
N GLU A 157 -3.98 -17.00 5.52
CA GLU A 157 -4.72 -18.26 5.68
C GLU A 157 -4.07 -19.41 4.94
N VAL A 158 -3.63 -19.20 3.70
CA VAL A 158 -2.93 -20.23 2.93
C VAL A 158 -1.60 -20.59 3.59
N ALA A 159 -0.85 -19.58 4.07
CA ALA A 159 0.38 -19.83 4.81
C ALA A 159 0.13 -20.70 6.05
N VAL A 160 -0.90 -20.39 6.84
CA VAL A 160 -1.27 -21.18 8.02
C VAL A 160 -1.72 -22.60 7.64
N ARG A 161 -2.52 -22.77 6.60
CA ARG A 161 -2.92 -24.09 6.09
C ARG A 161 -1.73 -24.93 5.63
N ASN A 162 -0.66 -24.30 5.15
CA ASN A 162 0.58 -24.94 4.75
C ASN A 162 1.55 -25.14 5.91
N GLY A 163 1.17 -24.82 7.15
CA GLY A 163 1.94 -25.13 8.35
C GLY A 163 2.70 -23.96 8.97
N VAL A 164 2.55 -22.73 8.47
CA VAL A 164 3.08 -21.53 9.15
C VAL A 164 2.31 -21.28 10.44
N GLU A 165 3.01 -21.10 11.55
CA GLU A 165 2.40 -20.75 12.83
C GLU A 165 2.04 -19.24 12.84
N LEU A 166 0.84 -18.89 13.33
CA LEU A 166 0.42 -17.49 13.50
C LEU A 166 0.15 -17.18 14.97
N HIS A 167 0.94 -16.29 15.55
CA HIS A 167 0.81 -15.80 16.92
C HIS A 167 0.29 -14.36 16.88
N ARG A 168 -1.01 -14.16 17.23
CA ARG A 168 -1.65 -12.85 17.36
C ARG A 168 -1.56 -12.35 18.81
N SER A 169 -1.73 -11.04 19.01
CA SER A 169 -1.51 -10.37 20.31
C SER A 169 -0.15 -10.76 20.90
N CYS A 170 0.85 -10.85 20.03
CA CYS A 170 2.17 -11.36 20.36
C CYS A 170 3.28 -10.41 19.89
N PRO A 171 3.37 -9.20 20.46
CA PRO A 171 4.40 -8.25 20.12
C PRO A 171 5.79 -8.80 20.45
N VAL A 172 6.74 -8.62 19.52
CA VAL A 172 8.16 -8.86 19.79
C VAL A 172 8.72 -7.61 20.47
N THR A 173 9.21 -7.77 21.69
CA THR A 173 9.68 -6.64 22.53
C THR A 173 11.20 -6.54 22.63
N ARG A 174 11.92 -7.60 22.26
CA ARG A 174 13.40 -7.65 22.27
C ARG A 174 13.89 -8.67 21.26
N ILE A 175 15.02 -8.38 20.63
CA ILE A 175 15.71 -9.24 19.70
C ILE A 175 17.18 -9.31 20.12
N GLU A 176 17.72 -10.52 20.26
CA GLU A 176 19.10 -10.75 20.67
C GLU A 176 19.76 -11.77 19.74
N LYS A 177 21.02 -11.51 19.40
CA LYS A 177 21.80 -12.45 18.61
C LYS A 177 22.24 -13.65 19.47
N THR A 178 22.13 -14.86 18.90
CA THR A 178 22.58 -16.11 19.53
C THR A 178 23.64 -16.79 18.66
N ALA A 179 24.23 -17.86 19.15
CA ALA A 179 25.19 -18.66 18.37
C ALA A 179 24.56 -19.32 17.13
N GLY A 180 23.24 -19.57 17.14
CA GLY A 180 22.53 -20.26 16.05
C GLY A 180 21.59 -19.37 15.23
N GLY A 181 21.57 -18.06 15.48
CA GLY A 181 20.64 -17.11 14.85
C GLY A 181 20.20 -16.04 15.83
N TRP A 182 18.92 -16.01 16.18
CA TRP A 182 18.26 -14.95 16.94
C TRP A 182 17.34 -15.49 18.02
N ALA A 183 17.18 -14.77 19.11
CA ALA A 183 16.18 -14.99 20.15
C ALA A 183 15.23 -13.79 20.20
N LEU A 184 13.93 -14.05 20.06
CA LEU A 184 12.85 -13.06 20.15
C LEU A 184 12.17 -13.19 21.52
N THR A 185 12.04 -12.11 22.25
CA THR A 185 11.22 -12.05 23.47
C THR A 185 9.79 -11.68 23.10
N THR A 186 8.86 -12.54 23.47
CA THR A 186 7.40 -12.39 23.26
C THR A 186 6.66 -12.57 24.58
N PRO A 187 5.37 -12.20 24.67
CA PRO A 187 4.54 -12.48 25.84
C PRO A 187 4.44 -13.98 26.20
N SER A 188 4.62 -14.86 25.20
CA SER A 188 4.58 -16.31 25.39
C SER A 188 5.94 -16.91 25.76
N GLY A 189 6.98 -16.10 25.88
CA GLY A 189 8.34 -16.53 26.20
C GLY A 189 9.35 -16.22 25.10
N ILE A 190 10.52 -16.85 25.18
CA ILE A 190 11.60 -16.66 24.21
C ILE A 190 11.46 -17.67 23.08
N VAL A 191 11.53 -17.17 21.84
CA VAL A 191 11.50 -17.97 20.61
C VAL A 191 12.82 -17.85 19.88
N GLU A 192 13.46 -18.99 19.58
CA GLU A 192 14.70 -19.02 18.79
C GLU A 192 14.41 -19.25 17.30
N THR A 193 15.10 -18.54 16.45
CA THR A 193 14.98 -18.62 14.99
C THR A 193 16.33 -18.41 14.30
N ARG A 194 16.49 -18.95 13.08
CA ARG A 194 17.68 -18.71 12.25
C ARG A 194 17.64 -17.38 11.55
N TYR A 195 16.47 -17.04 10.97
CA TYR A 195 16.26 -15.82 10.21
C TYR A 195 15.08 -15.04 10.78
N ILE A 196 15.17 -13.71 10.66
CA ILE A 196 14.07 -12.78 10.96
C ILE A 196 13.71 -12.03 9.70
N ILE A 197 12.40 -11.89 9.42
CA ILE A 197 11.86 -10.96 8.43
C ILE A 197 11.11 -9.87 9.19
N ASN A 198 11.62 -8.64 9.13
CA ASN A 198 11.00 -7.46 9.70
C ASN A 198 9.99 -6.86 8.70
N ALA A 199 8.71 -7.16 8.90
CA ALA A 199 7.57 -6.63 8.12
C ALA A 199 6.63 -5.80 9.02
N ALA A 200 7.16 -5.14 10.06
CA ALA A 200 6.41 -4.49 11.13
C ALA A 200 5.83 -3.11 10.76
N GLY A 201 5.76 -2.75 9.47
CA GLY A 201 5.09 -1.54 8.99
C GLY A 201 5.67 -0.26 9.61
N ILE A 202 4.84 0.53 10.32
CA ILE A 202 5.28 1.77 10.98
C ILE A 202 6.25 1.49 12.14
N SER A 203 6.24 0.30 12.72
CA SER A 203 7.14 -0.13 13.79
C SER A 203 8.44 -0.73 13.28
N ALA A 204 8.64 -0.83 11.94
CA ALA A 204 9.79 -1.53 11.36
C ALA A 204 11.14 -0.92 11.76
N GLN A 205 11.23 0.39 11.95
CA GLN A 205 12.42 1.04 12.47
C GLN A 205 12.74 0.56 13.89
N ALA A 206 11.76 0.58 14.78
CA ALA A 206 11.96 0.15 16.17
C ALA A 206 12.39 -1.32 16.27
N VAL A 207 11.84 -2.18 15.39
CA VAL A 207 12.23 -3.58 15.29
C VAL A 207 13.65 -3.72 14.73
N HIS A 208 14.02 -2.94 13.71
CA HIS A 208 15.39 -2.90 13.17
C HIS A 208 16.41 -2.51 14.25
N ASP A 209 16.11 -1.45 15.00
CA ASP A 209 17.01 -0.89 16.01
C ASP A 209 17.22 -1.83 17.23
N MET A 210 16.40 -2.90 17.37
CA MET A 210 16.63 -3.97 18.34
C MET A 210 17.75 -4.94 17.90
N ALA A 211 18.01 -5.06 16.60
CA ALA A 211 18.89 -6.10 16.03
C ALA A 211 20.14 -5.54 15.37
N ALA A 212 20.09 -4.31 14.86
CA ALA A 212 21.15 -3.70 14.04
C ALA A 212 21.36 -2.22 14.40
N PRO A 213 22.48 -1.61 14.00
CA PRO A 213 22.67 -0.17 14.10
C PRO A 213 21.63 0.60 13.30
N HIS A 214 21.15 1.73 13.83
CA HIS A 214 20.16 2.58 13.17
C HIS A 214 20.53 2.90 11.72
N LYS A 215 19.62 2.70 10.78
CA LYS A 215 19.88 2.81 9.34
C LYS A 215 18.88 3.70 8.60
N PHE A 216 17.64 3.76 9.04
CA PHE A 216 16.56 4.51 8.42
C PHE A 216 15.56 4.99 9.46
N THR A 217 14.88 6.10 9.14
CA THR A 217 13.86 6.67 10.01
C THR A 217 12.48 6.58 9.35
N ILE A 218 11.52 6.00 10.06
CA ILE A 218 10.11 6.02 9.63
C ILE A 218 9.51 7.39 9.97
N GLN A 219 8.91 8.01 8.96
CA GLN A 219 8.21 9.30 9.05
C GLN A 219 6.72 9.08 8.79
N PRO A 220 5.92 8.81 9.83
CA PRO A 220 4.52 8.47 9.67
C PRO A 220 3.72 9.63 9.07
N THR A 221 2.85 9.34 8.08
CA THR A 221 1.88 10.31 7.58
C THR A 221 0.49 9.68 7.54
N ARG A 222 -0.48 10.38 8.12
CA ARG A 222 -1.88 10.00 8.11
C ARG A 222 -2.56 10.41 6.82
N GLY A 223 -3.37 9.52 6.27
CA GLY A 223 -4.28 9.79 5.19
C GLY A 223 -5.71 9.50 5.61
N GLU A 224 -6.58 10.50 5.50
CA GLU A 224 -7.98 10.43 5.88
C GLU A 224 -8.86 10.23 4.64
N TYR A 225 -9.92 9.42 4.79
CA TYR A 225 -10.78 8.99 3.69
C TYR A 225 -12.26 9.13 4.02
N TYR A 226 -13.05 9.36 2.97
CA TYR A 226 -14.47 9.07 2.94
C TYR A 226 -14.71 7.73 2.22
N LEU A 227 -15.56 6.89 2.78
CA LEU A 227 -16.19 5.78 2.09
C LEU A 227 -17.67 6.14 1.90
N LEU A 228 -18.09 6.27 0.64
CA LEU A 228 -19.45 6.66 0.30
C LEU A 228 -20.28 5.44 -0.05
N ASP A 229 -21.59 5.58 0.09
CA ASP A 229 -22.58 4.55 -0.23
C ASP A 229 -22.48 4.09 -1.71
N LYS A 230 -23.02 2.92 -2.00
CA LYS A 230 -23.07 2.33 -3.36
C LYS A 230 -23.82 3.20 -4.35
N SER A 231 -24.71 4.08 -3.89
CA SER A 231 -25.38 5.09 -4.74
C SER A 231 -24.43 6.09 -5.40
N GLU A 232 -23.21 6.21 -4.87
CA GLU A 232 -22.11 6.98 -5.46
C GLU A 232 -21.08 6.10 -6.20
N GLY A 233 -21.18 4.79 -6.11
CA GLY A 233 -20.20 3.84 -6.64
C GLY A 233 -19.95 3.90 -8.14
N SER A 234 -20.95 4.33 -8.93
CA SER A 234 -20.84 4.54 -10.37
C SER A 234 -20.45 5.96 -10.77
N ARG A 235 -20.00 6.79 -9.81
CA ARG A 235 -19.62 8.18 -10.07
C ARG A 235 -18.41 8.27 -10.99
N VAL A 236 -17.47 7.34 -10.85
CA VAL A 236 -16.33 7.13 -11.72
C VAL A 236 -16.14 5.62 -11.98
N HIS A 237 -15.54 5.27 -13.11
CA HIS A 237 -15.29 3.88 -13.51
C HIS A 237 -13.82 3.50 -13.37
N HIS A 238 -12.93 4.49 -13.33
CA HIS A 238 -11.48 4.35 -13.18
C HIS A 238 -11.02 4.97 -11.86
N VAL A 239 -9.81 4.63 -11.43
CA VAL A 239 -9.15 5.37 -10.35
C VAL A 239 -8.73 6.74 -10.87
N ILE A 240 -9.27 7.80 -10.29
CA ILE A 240 -8.98 9.18 -10.69
C ILE A 240 -7.96 9.78 -9.74
N PHE A 241 -6.80 10.16 -10.26
CA PHE A 241 -5.77 10.93 -9.58
C PHE A 241 -5.73 12.36 -10.12
N GLN A 242 -5.23 13.28 -9.30
CA GLN A 242 -4.83 14.62 -9.72
C GLN A 242 -3.32 14.66 -9.98
N CYS A 243 -2.87 15.55 -10.86
CA CYS A 243 -1.45 15.87 -10.91
C CYS A 243 -0.97 16.35 -9.54
N PRO A 244 0.20 15.87 -9.06
CA PRO A 244 0.84 16.41 -7.89
C PRO A 244 1.04 17.92 -8.00
N ASN A 245 0.88 18.61 -6.91
CA ASN A 245 1.16 20.04 -6.79
C ASN A 245 1.98 20.31 -5.53
N GLU A 246 2.20 21.57 -5.19
CA GLU A 246 2.92 21.99 -3.99
C GLU A 246 2.36 21.41 -2.67
N ASN A 247 1.07 21.00 -2.66
CA ASN A 247 0.40 20.38 -1.53
C ASN A 247 0.44 18.84 -1.55
N GLY A 248 1.21 18.22 -2.45
CA GLY A 248 1.40 16.77 -2.56
C GLY A 248 0.71 16.10 -3.75
N LYS A 249 0.50 14.78 -3.65
CA LYS A 249 -0.05 13.96 -4.76
C LYS A 249 -1.52 14.20 -5.11
N GLY A 250 -2.20 15.10 -4.41
CA GLY A 250 -3.63 15.34 -4.57
C GLY A 250 -4.49 14.23 -3.96
N VAL A 251 -5.81 14.48 -3.99
CA VAL A 251 -6.83 13.55 -3.50
C VAL A 251 -7.33 12.70 -4.67
N LEU A 252 -7.45 11.40 -4.47
CA LEU A 252 -8.02 10.50 -5.46
C LEU A 252 -9.52 10.28 -5.22
N VAL A 253 -10.20 9.86 -6.29
CA VAL A 253 -11.58 9.36 -6.28
C VAL A 253 -11.56 8.01 -6.99
N ALA A 254 -12.01 6.94 -6.35
CA ALA A 254 -11.95 5.61 -6.93
C ALA A 254 -13.18 4.76 -6.61
N PRO A 255 -13.62 3.89 -7.51
CA PRO A 255 -14.57 2.84 -7.16
C PRO A 255 -13.91 1.86 -6.18
N THR A 256 -14.72 1.05 -5.49
CA THR A 256 -14.23 -0.09 -4.72
C THR A 256 -14.74 -1.39 -5.31
N VAL A 257 -14.07 -2.50 -5.04
CA VAL A 257 -14.49 -3.83 -5.48
C VAL A 257 -15.88 -4.24 -4.93
N HIS A 258 -16.35 -3.56 -3.89
CA HIS A 258 -17.66 -3.79 -3.28
C HIS A 258 -18.75 -2.83 -3.79
N GLY A 259 -18.44 -1.97 -4.76
CA GLY A 259 -19.39 -1.06 -5.41
C GLY A 259 -19.60 0.27 -4.67
N ASN A 260 -18.78 0.61 -3.69
CA ASN A 260 -18.74 1.90 -3.02
C ASN A 260 -17.83 2.89 -3.76
N LEU A 261 -17.82 4.15 -3.35
CA LEU A 261 -16.84 5.14 -3.78
C LEU A 261 -15.91 5.50 -2.60
N ILE A 262 -14.60 5.44 -2.81
CA ILE A 262 -13.62 5.92 -1.86
C ILE A 262 -13.03 7.26 -2.31
N VAL A 263 -12.90 8.22 -1.39
CA VAL A 263 -12.36 9.55 -1.66
C VAL A 263 -11.32 9.90 -0.60
N GLY A 264 -10.16 10.30 -1.01
CA GLY A 264 -9.01 10.61 -0.15
C GLY A 264 -7.71 10.17 -0.84
N PRO A 265 -6.60 10.19 -0.13
CA PRO A 265 -6.43 10.78 1.18
C PRO A 265 -5.82 12.19 1.14
N ASN A 266 -5.77 12.84 2.30
CA ASN A 266 -4.76 13.86 2.61
C ASN A 266 -3.42 13.21 3.00
N ALA A 267 -2.44 14.00 3.45
CA ALA A 267 -1.12 13.52 3.86
C ALA A 267 -0.56 14.39 4.98
N ASP A 268 -1.06 14.18 6.20
CA ASP A 268 -0.65 14.94 7.36
C ASP A 268 0.43 14.18 8.15
N PRO A 269 1.58 14.81 8.48
CA PRO A 269 2.54 14.21 9.42
C PRO A 269 1.88 13.93 10.76
N VAL A 270 2.14 12.76 11.34
CA VAL A 270 1.64 12.37 12.66
C VAL A 270 2.71 11.67 13.47
N GLU A 271 2.52 11.61 14.78
CA GLU A 271 3.34 10.80 15.67
C GLU A 271 2.71 9.41 15.83
N GLY A 272 3.53 8.37 15.71
CA GLY A 272 3.08 6.99 15.91
C GLY A 272 2.00 6.55 14.91
N ASP A 273 0.95 5.94 15.43
CA ASP A 273 -0.15 5.30 14.70
C ASP A 273 -1.49 6.06 14.79
N ASP A 274 -1.46 7.39 15.01
CA ASP A 274 -2.69 8.19 15.12
C ASP A 274 -3.56 8.09 13.86
N THR A 275 -4.67 7.37 13.96
CA THR A 275 -5.67 7.14 12.93
C THR A 275 -6.95 7.94 13.14
N ALA A 276 -6.94 8.99 13.97
CA ALA A 276 -8.09 9.85 14.18
C ALA A 276 -8.41 10.65 12.90
N CYS A 277 -9.67 10.61 12.46
CA CYS A 277 -10.15 11.53 11.42
C CYS A 277 -10.41 12.91 12.02
N THR A 278 -9.99 13.95 11.30
CA THR A 278 -10.16 15.35 11.71
C THR A 278 -11.14 16.10 10.80
N ALA A 279 -11.86 17.06 11.37
CA ALA A 279 -12.76 17.90 10.57
C ALA A 279 -12.00 18.67 9.48
N ALA A 280 -10.79 19.13 9.78
CA ALA A 280 -9.94 19.86 8.82
C ALA A 280 -9.46 18.97 7.67
N GLY A 281 -8.95 17.76 7.99
CA GLY A 281 -8.50 16.79 6.98
C GLY A 281 -9.62 16.34 6.07
N LEU A 282 -10.79 16.02 6.62
CA LEU A 282 -11.97 15.63 5.83
C LEU A 282 -12.49 16.82 4.98
N ALA A 283 -12.48 18.04 5.49
CA ALA A 283 -12.84 19.22 4.70
C ALA A 283 -11.87 19.43 3.53
N PHE A 284 -10.56 19.28 3.76
CA PHE A 284 -9.55 19.33 2.70
C PHE A 284 -9.82 18.25 1.63
N VAL A 285 -10.02 16.99 2.04
CA VAL A 285 -10.29 15.87 1.13
C VAL A 285 -11.51 16.15 0.26
N SER A 286 -12.62 16.60 0.85
CA SER A 286 -13.85 16.86 0.10
C SER A 286 -13.71 18.05 -0.87
N ALA A 287 -13.00 19.10 -0.49
CA ALA A 287 -12.75 20.25 -1.36
C ALA A 287 -11.83 19.87 -2.54
N ALA A 288 -10.75 19.15 -2.26
CA ALA A 288 -9.79 18.72 -3.28
C ALA A 288 -10.42 17.74 -4.28
N ALA A 289 -11.22 16.78 -3.82
CA ALA A 289 -11.89 15.82 -4.69
C ALA A 289 -12.86 16.47 -5.68
N ARG A 290 -13.59 17.51 -5.27
CA ARG A 290 -14.50 18.26 -6.15
C ARG A 290 -13.80 18.99 -7.30
N ARG A 291 -12.51 19.21 -7.22
CA ARG A 291 -11.73 19.74 -8.34
C ARG A 291 -11.67 18.77 -9.51
N SER A 292 -11.70 17.46 -9.25
CA SER A 292 -11.71 16.41 -10.25
C SER A 292 -13.12 15.93 -10.62
N VAL A 293 -13.96 15.72 -9.59
CA VAL A 293 -15.33 15.18 -9.72
C VAL A 293 -16.29 16.07 -8.92
N PRO A 294 -16.88 17.12 -9.53
CA PRO A 294 -17.60 18.16 -8.80
C PRO A 294 -18.85 17.69 -8.06
N ASN A 295 -19.54 16.71 -8.60
CA ASN A 295 -20.87 16.31 -8.18
C ASN A 295 -20.89 15.15 -7.15
N ILE A 296 -19.80 14.93 -6.41
CA ILE A 296 -19.76 13.92 -5.33
C ILE A 296 -20.68 14.37 -4.19
N ARG A 297 -21.58 13.49 -3.77
CA ARG A 297 -22.49 13.70 -2.65
C ARG A 297 -21.87 13.17 -1.35
N PHE A 298 -21.09 13.99 -0.66
CA PHE A 298 -20.47 13.63 0.62
C PHE A 298 -21.48 13.38 1.75
N SER A 299 -22.76 13.80 1.58
CA SER A 299 -23.87 13.39 2.47
C SER A 299 -24.13 11.87 2.48
N GLU A 300 -23.72 11.17 1.43
CA GLU A 300 -23.81 9.71 1.31
C GLU A 300 -22.62 8.98 1.98
N SER A 301 -21.85 9.69 2.84
CA SER A 301 -20.77 9.03 3.59
C SER A 301 -21.32 8.02 4.56
N ILE A 302 -20.88 6.77 4.41
CA ILE A 302 -21.23 5.68 5.31
C ILE A 302 -20.14 5.45 6.37
N ARG A 303 -18.89 5.89 6.07
CA ARG A 303 -17.76 5.78 7.01
C ARG A 303 -16.67 6.77 6.64
N ASN A 304 -16.02 7.31 7.67
CA ASN A 304 -14.72 7.96 7.58
C ASN A 304 -13.68 7.09 8.28
N PHE A 305 -12.49 7.01 7.72
CA PHE A 305 -11.38 6.29 8.34
C PHE A 305 -10.05 6.94 7.95
N ALA A 306 -9.01 6.63 8.70
CA ALA A 306 -7.67 7.05 8.39
C ALA A 306 -6.68 5.88 8.51
N GLY A 307 -5.58 5.97 7.77
CA GLY A 307 -4.48 5.03 7.86
C GLY A 307 -3.14 5.75 7.87
N VAL A 308 -2.17 5.17 8.54
CA VAL A 308 -0.82 5.74 8.66
C VAL A 308 0.13 5.03 7.71
N ARG A 309 0.83 5.82 6.89
CA ARG A 309 1.85 5.33 5.94
C ARG A 309 3.21 5.30 6.60
N ALA A 310 3.93 4.20 6.44
CA ALA A 310 5.32 4.04 6.86
C ALA A 310 6.27 4.66 5.82
N ASN A 311 6.30 5.99 5.70
CA ASN A 311 7.28 6.64 4.85
C ASN A 311 8.68 6.48 5.49
N VAL A 312 9.70 6.43 4.64
CA VAL A 312 11.09 6.29 5.05
C VAL A 312 11.93 7.41 4.44
N ASP A 313 12.94 7.86 5.17
CA ASP A 313 13.84 8.96 4.78
C ASP A 313 14.79 8.60 3.62
N THR A 314 14.99 7.32 3.33
CA THR A 314 15.86 6.86 2.23
C THR A 314 15.26 7.09 0.83
N GLY A 315 13.97 7.41 0.73
CA GLY A 315 13.28 7.66 -0.55
C GLY A 315 12.86 6.43 -1.33
N ASP A 316 13.43 5.24 -1.08
CA ASP A 316 13.06 3.96 -1.68
C ASP A 316 12.76 2.92 -0.59
N PHE A 317 12.21 1.77 -0.95
CA PHE A 317 11.99 0.65 -0.03
C PHE A 317 13.29 0.15 0.59
N VAL A 318 13.26 -0.13 1.89
CA VAL A 318 14.36 -0.75 2.61
C VAL A 318 14.15 -2.27 2.61
N ILE A 319 14.82 -2.95 1.70
CA ILE A 319 14.69 -4.40 1.50
C ILE A 319 16.07 -5.03 1.50
N GLY A 320 16.27 -6.01 2.36
CA GLY A 320 17.50 -6.80 2.41
C GLY A 320 18.04 -7.04 3.81
N GLU A 321 19.14 -7.75 3.89
CA GLU A 321 19.80 -8.07 5.14
C GLU A 321 20.38 -6.81 5.79
N ALA A 322 20.13 -6.63 7.09
CA ALA A 322 20.61 -5.49 7.84
C ALA A 322 22.12 -5.58 8.09
N GLU A 323 22.80 -4.45 7.96
CA GLU A 323 24.25 -4.35 8.14
C GLU A 323 24.67 -4.75 9.57
N GLY A 324 25.60 -5.68 9.70
CA GLY A 324 26.08 -6.20 10.98
C GLY A 324 25.14 -7.21 11.66
N ALA A 325 23.98 -7.53 11.05
CA ALA A 325 22.96 -8.41 11.59
C ALA A 325 22.62 -9.55 10.61
N PRO A 326 23.56 -10.47 10.30
CA PRO A 326 23.32 -11.54 9.34
C PRO A 326 22.14 -12.42 9.75
N GLY A 327 21.24 -12.67 8.79
CA GLY A 327 19.97 -13.37 8.99
C GLY A 327 18.82 -12.49 9.45
N PHE A 328 19.01 -11.18 9.66
CA PHE A 328 17.94 -10.21 9.90
C PHE A 328 17.66 -9.43 8.61
N ILE A 329 16.45 -9.58 8.07
CA ILE A 329 16.03 -9.05 6.77
C ILE A 329 14.93 -8.01 6.99
N ASP A 330 15.15 -6.80 6.53
CA ASP A 330 14.15 -5.74 6.53
C ASP A 330 13.27 -5.80 5.28
N LEU A 331 11.96 -5.64 5.47
CA LEU A 331 10.96 -5.28 4.48
C LEU A 331 10.24 -4.02 4.99
N ALA A 332 10.96 -2.89 5.01
CA ALA A 332 10.55 -1.66 5.67
C ALA A 332 10.35 -0.49 4.69
N GLY A 333 9.69 0.57 5.15
CA GLY A 333 9.40 1.75 4.33
C GLY A 333 8.39 1.48 3.22
N MET A 334 7.58 0.44 3.36
CA MET A 334 6.63 -0.04 2.34
C MET A 334 5.38 0.86 2.26
N LYS A 335 5.62 2.17 2.04
CA LYS A 335 4.55 3.14 1.68
C LYS A 335 3.98 2.82 0.30
N SER A 336 2.99 3.62 -0.19
CA SER A 336 2.54 3.50 -1.58
C SER A 336 3.75 3.57 -2.55
N PRO A 337 3.89 2.56 -3.44
CA PRO A 337 2.97 1.51 -3.85
C PRO A 337 3.11 0.16 -3.09
N GLY A 338 3.28 0.15 -1.79
CA GLY A 338 3.54 -1.06 -0.99
C GLY A 338 2.52 -2.19 -1.17
N LEU A 339 1.21 -1.87 -1.25
CA LEU A 339 0.17 -2.87 -1.52
C LEU A 339 0.38 -3.57 -2.86
N SER A 340 0.71 -2.81 -3.91
CA SER A 340 1.01 -3.34 -5.25
C SER A 340 2.28 -4.19 -5.27
N SER A 341 3.28 -3.81 -4.47
CA SER A 341 4.60 -4.43 -4.44
C SER A 341 4.68 -5.67 -3.54
N ALA A 342 3.67 -5.88 -2.68
CA ALA A 342 3.70 -6.94 -1.67
C ALA A 342 3.92 -8.36 -2.23
N PRO A 343 3.40 -8.73 -3.41
CA PRO A 343 3.61 -10.07 -3.99
C PRO A 343 4.97 -10.30 -4.63
N ALA A 344 5.77 -9.24 -4.86
CA ALA A 344 7.07 -9.31 -5.54
C ALA A 344 8.23 -9.21 -4.53
#